data_eadd3379408731b8ca6e87d8b85c808d
#
_entry.id   eadd3379408731b8ca6e87d8b85c808d
#
_cell.length_a   1.000
_cell.length_b   1.000
_cell.length_c   1.000
_cell.angle_alpha   90.00
_cell.angle_beta   90.00
_cell.angle_gamma   90.00
#
_symmetry.space_group_name_H-M   'P 1'
#
loop_
_entity.id
_entity.type
_entity.pdbx_description
1 polymer ?
#
loop_
_entity_poly.entity_id
_entity_poly.type
_entity_poly.pdbx_seq_one_letter_code
_entity_poly.pdbx_strand_id
1 'polypeptide(L)'
;MERIEANNANNANDASKANEAREARFADIENRLRDLLVQALGGDARAYHGFLKALSAHLRAYFRKRLFQRPDDVEDLVQETLLAVHNQRHTYQIDQPLTAWVHAIARYKLVDLLRARASREALTDPLDDALDLFTSSDADAAVARRDLHQLLDSLPDRQRLPIVHVKLEGLSVVEAAQLTGMSESAIKVGVHRGLKALAARIRGPK
;
A
#
# COMPACT_ATOMS: atom_id res chain seq x y z
N MET A 1 37.39 22.91 -1.07
CA MET A 1 36.95 21.52 -1.08
C MET A 1 36.29 21.11 0.24
N GLU A 2 36.92 21.34 1.39
CA GLU A 2 36.39 20.98 2.74
C GLU A 2 34.97 21.51 3.06
N ARG A 3 34.56 22.68 2.58
CA ARG A 3 33.23 23.26 2.87
C ARG A 3 32.09 22.52 2.15
N ILE A 4 32.32 21.87 1.03
CA ILE A 4 31.33 21.08 0.26
C ILE A 4 31.15 19.73 0.92
N GLU A 5 32.22 19.12 1.42
CA GLU A 5 32.18 17.83 2.12
C GLU A 5 31.46 17.92 3.47
N ALA A 6 31.70 19.00 4.24
CA ALA A 6 31.02 19.25 5.49
C ALA A 6 29.48 19.48 5.29
N ASN A 7 29.08 20.14 4.21
CA ASN A 7 27.67 20.37 3.90
C ASN A 7 26.94 19.07 3.46
N ASN A 8 27.64 18.20 2.72
CA ASN A 8 27.12 16.88 2.34
C ASN A 8 26.97 15.93 3.55
N ALA A 9 27.92 15.95 4.47
CA ALA A 9 27.84 15.15 5.70
C ALA A 9 26.69 15.61 6.63
N ASN A 10 26.44 16.91 6.75
CA ASN A 10 25.30 17.44 7.50
C ASN A 10 23.97 17.07 6.87
N ASN A 11 23.82 17.19 5.55
CA ASN A 11 22.60 16.81 4.83
C ASN A 11 22.32 15.30 4.95
N ALA A 12 23.33 14.43 4.90
CA ALA A 12 23.18 12.99 5.07
C ALA A 12 22.76 12.64 6.52
N ASN A 13 23.28 13.34 7.53
CA ASN A 13 22.92 13.13 8.93
C ASN A 13 21.48 13.61 9.23
N ASP A 14 21.08 14.73 8.64
CA ASP A 14 19.71 15.26 8.81
C ASP A 14 18.68 14.37 8.09
N ALA A 15 19.01 13.81 6.92
CA ALA A 15 18.18 12.83 6.23
C ALA A 15 18.05 11.52 7.02
N SER A 16 19.13 11.03 7.64
CA SER A 16 19.08 9.84 8.51
C SER A 16 18.20 10.06 9.73
N LYS A 17 18.35 11.18 10.44
CA LYS A 17 17.50 11.52 11.59
C LYS A 17 16.02 11.69 11.21
N ALA A 18 15.73 12.28 10.05
CA ALA A 18 14.36 12.41 9.55
C ALA A 18 13.75 11.04 9.23
N ASN A 19 14.54 10.11 8.68
CA ASN A 19 14.10 8.75 8.40
C ASN A 19 13.84 7.96 9.69
N GLU A 20 14.74 8.00 10.65
CA GLU A 20 14.58 7.38 11.98
C GLU A 20 13.33 7.89 12.70
N ALA A 21 13.09 9.21 12.68
CA ALA A 21 11.90 9.82 13.27
C ALA A 21 10.61 9.38 12.52
N ARG A 22 10.68 9.16 11.22
CA ARG A 22 9.58 8.65 10.42
C ARG A 22 9.28 7.19 10.73
N GLU A 23 10.30 6.35 10.82
CA GLU A 23 10.16 4.94 11.19
C GLU A 23 9.59 4.77 12.60
N ALA A 24 10.07 5.56 13.57
CA ALA A 24 9.54 5.57 14.93
C ALA A 24 8.05 5.95 14.97
N ARG A 25 7.62 6.95 14.18
CA ARG A 25 6.20 7.32 14.06
C ARG A 25 5.35 6.22 13.41
N PHE A 26 5.88 5.52 12.43
CA PHE A 26 5.16 4.40 11.82
C PHE A 26 5.01 3.23 12.80
N ALA A 27 6.05 2.91 13.54
CA ALA A 27 6.01 1.88 14.57
C ALA A 27 5.00 2.22 15.68
N ASP A 28 4.95 3.49 16.12
CA ASP A 28 3.98 3.96 17.11
C ASP A 28 2.53 3.83 16.63
N ILE A 29 2.26 4.24 15.39
CA ILE A 29 0.92 4.10 14.78
C ILE A 29 0.54 2.63 14.64
N GLU A 30 1.45 1.78 14.18
CA GLU A 30 1.24 0.34 14.05
C GLU A 30 0.86 -0.28 15.38
N ASN A 31 1.69 -0.05 16.41
CA ASN A 31 1.48 -0.59 17.75
C ASN A 31 0.14 -0.12 18.33
N ARG A 32 -0.12 1.17 18.28
CA ARG A 32 -1.37 1.75 18.80
C ARG A 32 -2.62 1.17 18.13
N LEU A 33 -2.62 1.09 16.80
CA LEU A 33 -3.76 0.55 16.06
C LEU A 33 -3.95 -0.93 16.34
N ARG A 34 -2.84 -1.69 16.40
CA ARG A 34 -2.85 -3.11 16.70
C ARG A 34 -3.39 -3.39 18.10
N ASP A 35 -2.91 -2.67 19.13
CA ASP A 35 -3.36 -2.85 20.52
C ASP A 35 -4.85 -2.59 20.66
N LEU A 36 -5.35 -1.51 20.04
CA LEU A 36 -6.79 -1.21 20.04
C LEU A 36 -7.62 -2.28 19.32
N LEU A 37 -7.14 -2.81 18.20
CA LEU A 37 -7.84 -3.87 17.47
C LEU A 37 -7.85 -5.19 18.27
N VAL A 38 -6.74 -5.57 18.89
CA VAL A 38 -6.64 -6.78 19.70
C VAL A 38 -7.61 -6.71 20.90
N GLN A 39 -7.65 -5.58 21.61
CA GLN A 39 -8.62 -5.37 22.70
C GLN A 39 -10.06 -5.42 22.19
N ALA A 40 -10.32 -4.82 21.04
CA ALA A 40 -11.64 -4.83 20.40
C ALA A 40 -12.10 -6.23 19.99
N LEU A 41 -11.20 -7.07 19.47
CA LEU A 41 -11.48 -8.47 19.14
C LEU A 41 -11.76 -9.30 20.41
N GLY A 42 -11.23 -8.88 21.57
CA GLY A 42 -11.54 -9.41 22.89
C GLY A 42 -12.90 -8.96 23.46
N GLY A 43 -13.67 -8.15 22.71
CA GLY A 43 -15.01 -7.70 23.08
C GLY A 43 -15.09 -6.28 23.66
N ASP A 44 -13.98 -5.51 23.72
CA ASP A 44 -14.01 -4.14 24.20
C ASP A 44 -14.54 -3.18 23.12
N ALA A 45 -15.80 -2.76 23.27
CA ALA A 45 -16.45 -1.80 22.38
C ALA A 45 -15.81 -0.40 22.41
N ARG A 46 -15.22 0.02 23.54
CA ARG A 46 -14.54 1.31 23.65
C ARG A 46 -13.21 1.28 22.89
N ALA A 47 -12.47 0.20 23.01
CA ALA A 47 -11.25 -0.03 22.22
C ALA A 47 -11.57 -0.05 20.73
N TYR A 48 -12.71 -0.66 20.32
CA TYR A 48 -13.13 -0.68 18.93
C TYR A 48 -13.46 0.72 18.39
N HIS A 49 -14.17 1.53 19.18
CA HIS A 49 -14.41 2.93 18.80
C HIS A 49 -13.10 3.72 18.68
N GLY A 50 -12.19 3.54 19.64
CA GLY A 50 -10.85 4.13 19.60
C GLY A 50 -10.06 3.72 18.37
N PHE A 51 -10.11 2.44 18.01
CA PHE A 51 -9.50 1.90 16.80
C PHE A 51 -10.04 2.59 15.53
N LEU A 52 -11.35 2.62 15.34
CA LEU A 52 -11.95 3.25 14.16
C LEU A 52 -11.62 4.74 14.07
N LYS A 53 -11.59 5.45 15.19
CA LYS A 53 -11.20 6.87 15.25
C LYS A 53 -9.73 7.08 14.86
N ALA A 54 -8.82 6.30 15.41
CA ALA A 54 -7.39 6.38 15.07
C ALA A 54 -7.13 5.97 13.62
N LEU A 55 -7.79 4.89 13.16
CA LEU A 55 -7.69 4.42 11.80
C LEU A 55 -8.22 5.42 10.79
N SER A 56 -9.35 6.10 11.07
CA SER A 56 -9.89 7.12 10.17
C SER A 56 -8.91 8.29 9.99
N ALA A 57 -8.23 8.72 11.04
CA ALA A 57 -7.22 9.76 10.96
C ALA A 57 -6.02 9.33 10.11
N HIS A 58 -5.57 8.08 10.27
CA HIS A 58 -4.48 7.49 9.49
C HIS A 58 -4.84 7.38 8.00
N LEU A 59 -6.02 6.84 7.67
CA LEU A 59 -6.52 6.71 6.30
C LEU A 59 -6.72 8.07 5.63
N ARG A 60 -7.24 9.06 6.37
CA ARG A 60 -7.40 10.43 5.86
C ARG A 60 -6.05 11.03 5.44
N ALA A 61 -5.01 10.87 6.26
CA ALA A 61 -3.66 11.30 5.92
C ALA A 61 -3.10 10.54 4.70
N TYR A 62 -3.38 9.24 4.60
CA TYR A 62 -2.98 8.39 3.47
C TYR A 62 -3.64 8.82 2.16
N PHE A 63 -4.96 9.06 2.15
CA PHE A 63 -5.70 9.43 0.95
C PHE A 63 -5.46 10.88 0.52
N ARG A 64 -5.34 11.84 1.45
CA ARG A 64 -5.04 13.24 1.12
C ARG A 64 -3.75 13.39 0.31
N LYS A 65 -2.73 12.60 0.59
CA LYS A 65 -1.47 12.60 -0.17
C LYS A 65 -1.65 12.09 -1.60
N ARG A 66 -2.63 11.20 -1.83
CA ARG A 66 -2.88 10.55 -3.13
C ARG A 66 -3.98 11.20 -3.95
N LEU A 67 -4.88 11.89 -3.28
CA LEU A 67 -6.01 12.60 -3.87
C LEU A 67 -5.87 14.12 -3.68
N PHE A 68 -4.65 14.67 -3.82
CA PHE A 68 -4.42 16.10 -3.60
C PHE A 68 -5.22 17.00 -4.58
N GLN A 69 -5.50 16.51 -5.78
CA GLN A 69 -6.34 17.19 -6.77
C GLN A 69 -7.86 16.96 -6.55
N ARG A 70 -8.25 16.06 -5.66
CA ARG A 70 -9.64 15.64 -5.43
C ARG A 70 -9.93 15.47 -3.93
N PRO A 71 -9.85 16.55 -3.14
CA PRO A 71 -10.01 16.47 -1.69
C PRO A 71 -11.41 15.98 -1.26
N ASP A 72 -12.43 16.22 -2.08
CA ASP A 72 -13.82 15.86 -1.79
C ASP A 72 -14.04 14.34 -1.73
N ASP A 73 -13.23 13.55 -2.46
CA ASP A 73 -13.35 12.08 -2.47
C ASP A 73 -12.71 11.42 -1.23
N VAL A 74 -11.93 12.17 -0.46
CA VAL A 74 -11.14 11.60 0.65
C VAL A 74 -12.04 11.03 1.74
N GLU A 75 -13.09 11.74 2.14
CA GLU A 75 -13.95 11.30 3.25
C GLU A 75 -14.79 10.09 2.86
N ASP A 76 -15.31 10.05 1.64
CA ASP A 76 -16.07 8.90 1.13
C ASP A 76 -15.17 7.66 1.08
N LEU A 77 -13.93 7.82 0.59
CA LEU A 77 -12.98 6.72 0.50
C LEU A 77 -12.51 6.24 1.88
N VAL A 78 -12.38 7.14 2.85
CA VAL A 78 -12.13 6.79 4.25
C VAL A 78 -13.27 5.94 4.81
N GLN A 79 -14.52 6.36 4.62
CA GLN A 79 -15.71 5.64 5.11
C GLN A 79 -15.82 4.26 4.47
N GLU A 80 -15.68 4.17 3.14
CA GLU A 80 -15.70 2.88 2.44
C GLU A 80 -14.59 1.93 2.90
N THR A 81 -13.40 2.46 3.16
CA THR A 81 -12.28 1.66 3.67
C THR A 81 -12.54 1.18 5.09
N LEU A 82 -13.05 2.04 5.97
CA LEU A 82 -13.43 1.66 7.34
C LEU A 82 -14.49 0.57 7.35
N LEU A 83 -15.49 0.67 6.48
CA LEU A 83 -16.53 -0.36 6.33
C LEU A 83 -15.92 -1.68 5.83
N ALA A 84 -15.02 -1.64 4.86
CA ALA A 84 -14.34 -2.83 4.36
C ALA A 84 -13.47 -3.48 5.45
N VAL A 85 -12.72 -2.68 6.22
CA VAL A 85 -11.95 -3.15 7.38
C VAL A 85 -12.86 -3.78 8.42
N HIS A 86 -14.01 -3.15 8.75
CA HIS A 86 -14.99 -3.72 9.67
C HIS A 86 -15.47 -5.08 9.22
N ASN A 87 -15.87 -5.22 7.96
CA ASN A 87 -16.41 -6.47 7.41
C ASN A 87 -15.36 -7.58 7.31
N GLN A 88 -14.10 -7.21 7.03
CA GLN A 88 -13.01 -8.15 6.81
C GLN A 88 -12.13 -8.36 8.05
N ARG A 89 -12.43 -7.77 9.22
CA ARG A 89 -11.59 -7.84 10.42
C ARG A 89 -11.25 -9.26 10.88
N HIS A 90 -12.13 -10.23 10.56
CA HIS A 90 -11.91 -11.65 10.84
C HIS A 90 -10.80 -12.28 9.99
N THR A 91 -10.37 -11.63 8.91
CA THR A 91 -9.28 -12.09 8.04
C THR A 91 -7.91 -11.57 8.47
N TYR A 92 -7.88 -10.63 9.43
CA TYR A 92 -6.62 -10.11 9.94
C TYR A 92 -5.88 -11.15 10.77
N GLN A 93 -4.61 -11.32 10.48
CA GLN A 93 -3.71 -12.23 11.21
C GLN A 93 -2.81 -11.40 12.13
N ILE A 94 -2.84 -11.70 13.42
CA ILE A 94 -2.17 -10.91 14.48
C ILE A 94 -0.64 -10.88 14.33
N ASP A 95 -0.04 -11.87 13.69
CA ASP A 95 1.39 -11.97 13.40
C ASP A 95 1.84 -11.08 12.22
N GLN A 96 0.90 -10.50 11.49
CA GLN A 96 1.17 -9.59 10.37
C GLN A 96 1.01 -8.12 10.79
N PRO A 97 1.78 -7.19 10.17
CA PRO A 97 1.58 -5.77 10.40
C PRO A 97 0.16 -5.33 10.02
N LEU A 98 -0.53 -4.71 10.98
CA LEU A 98 -1.92 -4.25 10.78
C LEU A 98 -2.02 -3.18 9.71
N THR A 99 -1.08 -2.23 9.71
CA THR A 99 -1.06 -1.15 8.71
C THR A 99 -0.87 -1.70 7.30
N ALA A 100 -0.09 -2.77 7.10
CA ALA A 100 0.08 -3.40 5.79
C ALA A 100 -1.24 -4.02 5.30
N TRP A 101 -1.98 -4.72 6.18
CA TRP A 101 -3.29 -5.27 5.85
C TRP A 101 -4.32 -4.18 5.55
N VAL A 102 -4.39 -3.12 6.36
CA VAL A 102 -5.26 -1.96 6.13
C VAL A 102 -4.93 -1.26 4.82
N HIS A 103 -3.64 -1.02 4.54
CA HIS A 103 -3.22 -0.35 3.31
C HIS A 103 -3.52 -1.17 2.06
N ALA A 104 -3.50 -2.51 2.15
CA ALA A 104 -3.95 -3.34 1.04
C ALA A 104 -5.43 -3.07 0.71
N ILE A 105 -6.31 -3.02 1.73
CA ILE A 105 -7.74 -2.70 1.56
C ILE A 105 -7.91 -1.27 1.01
N ALA A 106 -7.22 -0.29 1.61
CA ALA A 106 -7.28 1.11 1.21
C ALA A 106 -6.85 1.31 -0.26
N ARG A 107 -5.81 0.60 -0.70
CA ARG A 107 -5.34 0.63 -2.08
C ARG A 107 -6.37 0.09 -3.06
N TYR A 108 -7.00 -1.05 -2.74
CA TYR A 108 -8.08 -1.58 -3.58
C TYR A 108 -9.22 -0.57 -3.75
N LYS A 109 -9.67 0.04 -2.65
CA LYS A 109 -10.70 1.06 -2.67
C LYS A 109 -10.32 2.29 -3.50
N LEU A 110 -9.08 2.75 -3.38
CA LEU A 110 -8.55 3.86 -4.19
C LEU A 110 -8.56 3.52 -5.68
N VAL A 111 -8.06 2.34 -6.04
CA VAL A 111 -8.04 1.89 -7.45
C VAL A 111 -9.46 1.76 -8.01
N ASP A 112 -10.40 1.19 -7.23
CA ASP A 112 -11.80 1.06 -7.65
C ASP A 112 -12.43 2.44 -7.89
N LEU A 113 -12.17 3.43 -7.02
CA LEU A 113 -12.62 4.81 -7.22
C LEU A 113 -12.07 5.39 -8.52
N LEU A 114 -10.76 5.28 -8.75
CA LEU A 114 -10.09 5.82 -9.93
C LEU A 114 -10.63 5.17 -11.22
N ARG A 115 -10.84 3.85 -11.22
CA ARG A 115 -11.44 3.12 -12.35
C ARG A 115 -12.87 3.53 -12.64
N ALA A 116 -13.71 3.62 -11.60
CA ALA A 116 -15.10 4.04 -11.76
C ALA A 116 -15.19 5.44 -12.37
N ARG A 117 -14.24 6.31 -12.07
CA ARG A 117 -14.15 7.65 -12.64
C ARG A 117 -13.62 7.64 -14.07
N ALA A 118 -12.51 6.94 -14.32
CA ALA A 118 -11.97 6.81 -15.67
C ALA A 118 -13.02 6.26 -16.64
N SER A 119 -13.85 5.30 -16.22
CA SER A 119 -14.97 4.79 -17.01
C SER A 119 -16.05 5.84 -17.26
N ARG A 120 -16.31 6.75 -16.32
CA ARG A 120 -17.28 7.84 -16.49
C ARG A 120 -16.71 8.96 -17.37
N GLU A 121 -15.45 9.29 -17.19
CA GLU A 121 -14.73 10.30 -17.99
C GLU A 121 -14.52 9.83 -19.43
N ALA A 122 -14.22 8.54 -19.66
CA ALA A 122 -14.13 7.93 -21.01
C ALA A 122 -15.46 7.94 -21.79
N LEU A 123 -16.59 8.07 -21.10
CA LEU A 123 -17.89 8.30 -21.72
C LEU A 123 -18.13 9.78 -22.06
N THR A 124 -17.29 10.70 -21.56
CA THR A 124 -17.45 12.14 -21.72
C THR A 124 -16.29 12.78 -22.48
N ASP A 125 -15.05 12.27 -22.37
CA ASP A 125 -13.88 12.71 -23.16
C ASP A 125 -12.69 11.75 -22.96
N PRO A 126 -11.93 11.36 -24.01
CA PRO A 126 -10.78 10.45 -23.85
C PRO A 126 -9.53 11.27 -23.53
N LEU A 127 -9.10 11.35 -22.27
CA LEU A 127 -7.75 11.82 -21.89
C LEU A 127 -7.18 11.02 -20.72
N ASP A 128 -6.21 10.32 -21.05
CA ASP A 128 -4.93 9.82 -20.54
C ASP A 128 -4.37 10.66 -19.38
N ASP A 129 -4.43 10.17 -18.12
CA ASP A 129 -3.56 10.65 -17.01
C ASP A 129 -3.80 9.91 -15.66
N ALA A 130 -4.50 8.79 -15.63
CA ALA A 130 -4.82 8.12 -14.35
C ALA A 130 -3.65 7.31 -13.73
N LEU A 131 -2.52 7.17 -14.43
CA LEU A 131 -1.40 6.32 -13.98
C LEU A 131 -0.33 7.04 -13.14
N ASP A 132 -0.26 8.37 -13.19
CA ASP A 132 0.80 9.15 -12.51
C ASP A 132 0.54 9.44 -11.02
N LEU A 133 -0.61 9.06 -10.47
CA LEU A 133 -0.98 9.30 -9.06
C LEU A 133 -0.17 8.50 -8.04
N PHE A 134 0.71 7.61 -8.49
CA PHE A 134 1.56 6.78 -7.63
C PHE A 134 3.01 7.25 -7.54
N THR A 135 3.37 8.34 -8.18
CA THR A 135 4.70 8.94 -8.10
C THR A 135 4.81 9.82 -6.85
N SER A 136 5.16 9.23 -5.72
CA SER A 136 5.72 10.02 -4.62
C SER A 136 7.16 10.40 -4.99
N SER A 137 7.45 11.69 -5.04
CA SER A 137 8.78 12.23 -5.26
C SER A 137 9.60 12.10 -3.96
N ASP A 138 10.22 10.95 -3.76
CA ASP A 138 11.24 10.76 -2.72
C ASP A 138 12.38 9.93 -3.31
N ALA A 139 13.60 10.41 -3.20
CA ALA A 139 14.80 9.69 -3.67
C ALA A 139 14.89 8.28 -3.07
N ASP A 140 14.45 8.11 -1.82
CA ASP A 140 14.37 6.81 -1.14
C ASP A 140 13.31 5.88 -1.77
N ALA A 141 12.21 6.44 -2.25
CA ALA A 141 11.21 5.67 -3.00
C ALA A 141 11.74 5.19 -4.35
N ALA A 142 12.65 5.93 -4.98
CA ALA A 142 13.27 5.53 -6.23
C ALA A 142 14.27 4.38 -6.03
N VAL A 143 15.03 4.38 -4.93
CA VAL A 143 15.92 3.26 -4.55
C VAL A 143 15.09 2.02 -4.22
N ALA A 144 14.09 2.16 -3.35
CA ALA A 144 13.18 1.06 -2.99
C ALA A 144 12.43 0.47 -4.21
N ARG A 145 12.10 1.30 -5.20
CA ARG A 145 11.52 0.82 -6.46
C ARG A 145 12.50 0.00 -7.28
N ARG A 146 13.77 0.44 -7.39
CA ARG A 146 14.82 -0.32 -8.10
C ARG A 146 15.04 -1.68 -7.46
N ASP A 147 15.14 -1.72 -6.14
CA ASP A 147 15.32 -2.96 -5.38
C ASP A 147 14.09 -3.89 -5.56
N LEU A 148 12.87 -3.33 -5.54
CA LEU A 148 11.65 -4.08 -5.82
C LEU A 148 11.63 -4.64 -7.24
N HIS A 149 12.02 -3.84 -8.25
CA HIS A 149 12.11 -4.32 -9.63
C HIS A 149 13.13 -5.44 -9.77
N GLN A 150 14.31 -5.32 -9.19
CA GLN A 150 15.33 -6.39 -9.21
C GLN A 150 14.84 -7.67 -8.54
N LEU A 151 14.13 -7.56 -7.42
CA LEU A 151 13.51 -8.69 -6.74
C LEU A 151 12.43 -9.35 -7.61
N LEU A 152 11.60 -8.56 -8.28
CA LEU A 152 10.56 -9.06 -9.17
C LEU A 152 11.14 -9.72 -10.42
N ASP A 153 12.18 -9.14 -11.02
CA ASP A 153 12.86 -9.69 -12.20
C ASP A 153 13.53 -11.05 -11.92
N SER A 154 13.80 -11.33 -10.67
CA SER A 154 14.31 -12.63 -10.24
C SER A 154 13.26 -13.76 -10.19
N LEU A 155 11.97 -13.43 -10.39
CA LEU A 155 10.87 -14.40 -10.40
C LEU A 155 10.56 -14.84 -11.83
N PRO A 156 10.12 -16.11 -12.02
CA PRO A 156 9.55 -16.54 -13.29
C PRO A 156 8.31 -15.71 -13.68
N ASP A 157 8.07 -15.48 -14.96
CA ASP A 157 6.95 -14.66 -15.47
C ASP A 157 5.58 -15.11 -14.93
N ARG A 158 5.36 -16.40 -14.75
CA ARG A 158 4.13 -16.96 -14.16
C ARG A 158 3.88 -16.54 -12.71
N GLN A 159 4.89 -15.96 -12.03
CA GLN A 159 4.80 -15.42 -10.68
C GLN A 159 4.94 -13.90 -10.70
N ARG A 160 5.85 -13.37 -11.52
CA ARG A 160 6.13 -11.94 -11.65
C ARG A 160 4.92 -11.19 -12.20
N LEU A 161 4.40 -11.58 -13.37
CA LEU A 161 3.30 -10.89 -14.04
C LEU A 161 2.03 -10.80 -13.18
N PRO A 162 1.57 -11.87 -12.51
CA PRO A 162 0.46 -11.77 -11.56
C PRO A 162 0.70 -10.77 -10.43
N ILE A 163 1.93 -10.69 -9.88
CA ILE A 163 2.25 -9.71 -8.83
C ILE A 163 2.22 -8.30 -9.39
N VAL A 164 2.87 -8.06 -10.53
CA VAL A 164 2.90 -6.74 -11.16
C VAL A 164 1.48 -6.28 -11.44
N HIS A 165 0.71 -7.02 -12.20
CA HIS A 165 -0.62 -6.59 -12.62
C HIS A 165 -1.62 -6.48 -11.46
N VAL A 166 -1.66 -7.46 -10.53
CA VAL A 166 -2.65 -7.44 -9.44
C VAL A 166 -2.19 -6.57 -8.27
N LYS A 167 -0.90 -6.56 -7.92
CA LYS A 167 -0.41 -5.90 -6.69
C LYS A 167 0.21 -4.53 -6.92
N LEU A 168 0.86 -4.30 -8.05
CA LEU A 168 1.48 -3.01 -8.35
C LEU A 168 0.58 -2.13 -9.21
N GLU A 169 0.03 -2.65 -10.29
CA GLU A 169 -0.87 -1.91 -11.18
C GLU A 169 -2.32 -1.91 -10.70
N GLY A 170 -2.65 -2.80 -9.76
CA GLY A 170 -3.98 -2.86 -9.12
C GLY A 170 -5.07 -3.47 -10.02
N LEU A 171 -4.72 -4.23 -11.06
CA LEU A 171 -5.69 -4.93 -11.89
C LEU A 171 -6.46 -5.99 -11.08
N SER A 172 -7.73 -6.20 -11.40
CA SER A 172 -8.47 -7.35 -10.89
C SER A 172 -7.87 -8.66 -11.41
N VAL A 173 -8.19 -9.77 -10.76
CA VAL A 173 -7.75 -11.09 -11.21
C VAL A 173 -8.24 -11.40 -12.62
N VAL A 174 -9.47 -10.95 -12.95
CA VAL A 174 -10.08 -11.15 -14.28
C VAL A 174 -9.32 -10.36 -15.35
N GLU A 175 -9.05 -9.07 -15.10
CA GLU A 175 -8.28 -8.21 -16.02
C GLU A 175 -6.85 -8.71 -16.19
N ALA A 176 -6.18 -9.10 -15.11
CA ALA A 176 -4.85 -9.68 -15.19
C ALA A 176 -4.83 -11.01 -15.96
N ALA A 177 -5.88 -11.84 -15.83
CA ALA A 177 -6.04 -13.07 -16.60
C ALA A 177 -6.20 -12.77 -18.10
N GLN A 178 -7.01 -11.79 -18.45
CA GLN A 178 -7.21 -11.36 -19.83
C GLN A 178 -5.91 -10.80 -20.45
N LEU A 179 -5.21 -9.95 -19.71
CA LEU A 179 -3.98 -9.30 -20.19
C LEU A 179 -2.83 -10.30 -20.38
N THR A 180 -2.69 -11.27 -19.48
CA THR A 180 -1.57 -12.24 -19.50
C THR A 180 -1.86 -13.52 -20.25
N GLY A 181 -3.11 -13.77 -20.64
CA GLY A 181 -3.56 -15.05 -21.21
C GLY A 181 -3.58 -16.22 -20.21
N MET A 182 -3.40 -15.93 -18.92
CA MET A 182 -3.44 -16.92 -17.85
C MET A 182 -4.86 -17.11 -17.32
N SER A 183 -5.17 -18.29 -16.77
CA SER A 183 -6.44 -18.48 -16.05
C SER A 183 -6.47 -17.69 -14.73
N GLU A 184 -7.65 -17.31 -14.27
CA GLU A 184 -7.81 -16.65 -12.97
C GLU A 184 -7.20 -17.42 -11.79
N SER A 185 -7.34 -18.75 -11.83
CA SER A 185 -6.70 -19.62 -10.84
C SER A 185 -5.18 -19.55 -10.91
N ALA A 186 -4.60 -19.49 -12.13
CA ALA A 186 -3.16 -19.34 -12.31
C ALA A 186 -2.66 -17.97 -11.82
N ILE A 187 -3.43 -16.90 -12.02
CA ILE A 187 -3.12 -15.57 -11.47
C ILE A 187 -3.10 -15.62 -9.93
N LYS A 188 -4.14 -16.18 -9.28
CA LYS A 188 -4.21 -16.29 -7.81
C LYS A 188 -3.03 -17.10 -7.25
N VAL A 189 -2.74 -18.24 -7.85
CA VAL A 189 -1.60 -19.09 -7.47
C VAL A 189 -0.26 -18.40 -7.73
N GLY A 190 -0.13 -17.70 -8.86
CA GLY A 190 1.06 -16.95 -9.25
C GLY A 190 1.39 -15.85 -8.22
N VAL A 191 0.39 -15.06 -7.82
CA VAL A 191 0.55 -14.05 -6.74
C VAL A 191 1.00 -14.70 -5.44
N HIS A 192 0.30 -15.77 -5.00
CA HIS A 192 0.62 -16.43 -3.73
C HIS A 192 2.05 -16.99 -3.70
N ARG A 193 2.42 -17.76 -4.74
CA ARG A 193 3.75 -18.38 -4.84
C ARG A 193 4.86 -17.34 -5.00
N GLY A 194 4.61 -16.31 -5.80
CA GLY A 194 5.58 -15.25 -6.02
C GLY A 194 5.84 -14.42 -4.75
N LEU A 195 4.80 -14.03 -4.00
CA LEU A 195 4.97 -13.34 -2.72
C LEU A 195 5.72 -14.21 -1.70
N LYS A 196 5.44 -15.53 -1.65
CA LYS A 196 6.16 -16.47 -0.79
C LYS A 196 7.65 -16.57 -1.18
N ALA A 197 7.96 -16.61 -2.47
CA ALA A 197 9.33 -16.65 -2.96
C ALA A 197 10.08 -15.35 -2.64
N LEU A 198 9.45 -14.18 -2.80
CA LEU A 198 10.03 -12.88 -2.41
C LEU A 198 10.30 -12.80 -0.91
N ALA A 199 9.33 -13.23 -0.08
CA ALA A 199 9.49 -13.25 1.37
C ALA A 199 10.65 -14.15 1.83
N ALA A 200 10.86 -15.28 1.18
CA ALA A 200 11.98 -16.18 1.46
C ALA A 200 13.34 -15.54 1.13
N ARG A 201 13.42 -14.74 0.05
CA ARG A 201 14.65 -14.04 -0.36
C ARG A 201 15.00 -12.88 0.56
N ILE A 202 13.99 -12.11 1.00
CA ILE A 202 14.18 -10.98 1.93
C ILE A 202 14.65 -11.47 3.31
N ARG A 203 14.17 -12.65 3.74
CA ARG A 203 14.57 -13.21 5.03
C ARG A 203 15.97 -13.82 5.05
N GLY A 204 16.62 -13.96 3.90
CA GLY A 204 17.94 -14.62 3.77
C GLY A 204 17.89 -16.14 4.02
N PRO A 205 18.93 -16.87 3.65
CA PRO A 205 19.08 -18.26 4.06
C PRO A 205 19.28 -18.31 5.58
N LYS A 206 18.51 -19.18 6.26
CA LYS A 206 18.77 -19.55 7.66
C LYS A 206 20.03 -20.37 7.75
#